data_e851bc925355c8ce351a82df5a67bc4c
#
_entry.id   e851bc925355c8ce351a82df5a67bc4c
#
_cell.length_a   1.000
_cell.length_b   1.000
_cell.length_c   1.000
_cell.angle_alpha   90.00
_cell.angle_beta   90.00
_cell.angle_gamma   90.00
#
_symmetry.space_group_name_H-M   'P 1'
#
loop_
_entity.id
_entity.type
_entity.pdbx_description
1 polymer ?
#
loop_
_entity_poly.entity_id
_entity_poly.type
_entity_poly.pdbx_seq_one_letter_code
_entity_poly.pdbx_strand_id
1 'polypeptide(L)'
;MARLDGYQFGRIVVDGRQETRDLVVLPDGVVRDWRRRDGHALVLDDLREVLERLPERLLIGTGAEGRMRPDPATLERLRGRGVQVEVLPTAGAVRRYAELDPARTAAALHLTC
;
A
#
# COMPACT_ATOMS: atom_id res chain seq x y z
N MET A 1 5.70 13.86 2.27
CA MET A 1 4.68 13.23 3.13
C MET A 1 3.32 13.35 2.46
N ALA A 2 2.54 12.31 2.48
CA ALA A 2 1.28 12.30 1.74
C ALA A 2 0.08 12.36 2.67
N ARG A 3 -1.00 12.95 2.16
CA ARG A 3 -2.30 12.94 2.81
C ARG A 3 -3.26 12.12 1.94
N LEU A 4 -3.91 11.12 2.55
CA LEU A 4 -4.86 10.24 1.88
C LEU A 4 -6.27 10.62 2.29
N ASP A 5 -7.14 10.84 1.30
CA ASP A 5 -8.53 11.23 1.51
C ASP A 5 -9.46 10.49 0.56
N GLY A 6 -10.74 10.47 0.91
CA GLY A 6 -11.82 10.15 -0.02
C GLY A 6 -11.71 8.82 -0.72
N TYR A 7 -11.21 7.79 -0.03
CA TYR A 7 -11.17 6.48 -0.65
C TYR A 7 -12.59 5.96 -0.91
N GLN A 8 -12.82 5.56 -2.14
CA GLN A 8 -13.99 4.81 -2.57
C GLN A 8 -13.51 3.74 -3.54
N PHE A 9 -14.38 2.77 -3.85
CA PHE A 9 -14.02 1.73 -4.80
C PHE A 9 -13.46 2.35 -6.09
N GLY A 10 -12.23 1.99 -6.42
CA GLY A 10 -11.57 2.42 -7.65
C GLY A 10 -10.96 3.82 -7.62
N ARG A 11 -10.99 4.54 -6.49
CA ARG A 11 -10.36 5.87 -6.43
C ARG A 11 -9.95 6.28 -5.03
N ILE A 12 -8.96 7.14 -4.97
CA ILE A 12 -8.49 7.77 -3.73
C ILE A 12 -7.94 9.15 -4.07
N VAL A 13 -7.93 10.05 -3.10
CA VAL A 13 -7.31 11.36 -3.27
C VAL A 13 -5.99 11.36 -2.48
N VAL A 14 -4.90 11.68 -3.16
CA VAL A 14 -3.57 11.77 -2.57
C VAL A 14 -3.07 13.21 -2.75
N ASP A 15 -2.89 13.92 -1.65
CA ASP A 15 -2.46 15.32 -1.65
C ASP A 15 -3.31 16.20 -2.57
N GLY A 16 -4.62 15.98 -2.53
CA GLY A 16 -5.57 16.75 -3.34
C GLY A 16 -5.73 16.28 -4.78
N ARG A 17 -5.00 15.25 -5.21
CA ARG A 17 -5.07 14.72 -6.56
C ARG A 17 -5.80 13.38 -6.56
N GLN A 18 -6.82 13.23 -7.41
CA GLN A 18 -7.53 11.97 -7.56
C GLN A 18 -6.69 10.96 -8.32
N GLU A 19 -6.57 9.77 -7.75
CA GLU A 19 -5.89 8.62 -8.36
C GLU A 19 -6.91 7.52 -8.57
N THR A 20 -6.88 6.89 -9.74
CA THR A 20 -7.83 5.82 -10.10
C THR A 20 -7.15 4.49 -10.36
N ARG A 21 -5.85 4.41 -10.18
CA ARG A 21 -5.07 3.19 -10.34
C ARG A 21 -4.38 2.87 -9.02
N ASP A 22 -4.06 1.61 -8.82
CA ASP A 22 -3.33 1.17 -7.64
C ASP A 22 -2.01 1.93 -7.53
N LEU A 23 -1.57 2.16 -6.32
CA LEU A 23 -0.42 3.01 -6.05
C LEU A 23 0.29 2.59 -4.78
N VAL A 24 1.53 3.04 -4.66
CA VAL A 24 2.31 2.93 -3.42
C VAL A 24 2.70 4.32 -2.98
N VAL A 25 2.27 4.67 -1.77
CA VAL A 25 2.62 5.95 -1.14
C VAL A 25 3.86 5.71 -0.28
N LEU A 26 4.89 6.51 -0.50
CA LEU A 26 6.17 6.42 0.21
C LEU A 26 6.48 7.76 0.87
N PRO A 27 7.34 7.77 1.90
CA PRO A 27 7.77 9.05 2.48
C PRO A 27 8.40 10.01 1.46
N ASP A 28 9.03 9.48 0.41
CA ASP A 28 9.72 10.28 -0.60
C ASP A 28 8.93 10.47 -1.90
N GLY A 29 7.70 10.01 -1.97
CA GLY A 29 6.87 10.20 -3.16
C GLY A 29 5.82 9.13 -3.36
N VAL A 30 5.18 9.15 -4.53
CA VAL A 30 4.10 8.23 -4.87
C VAL A 30 4.48 7.49 -6.15
N VAL A 31 4.39 6.15 -6.10
CA VAL A 31 4.52 5.31 -7.28
C VAL A 31 3.11 5.04 -7.80
N ARG A 32 2.79 5.62 -8.94
CA ARG A 32 1.48 5.51 -9.58
C ARG A 32 1.43 4.33 -10.54
N ASP A 33 0.21 3.88 -10.84
CA ASP A 33 -0.03 2.77 -11.76
C ASP A 33 0.77 1.53 -11.33
N TRP A 34 0.68 1.22 -10.05
CA TRP A 34 1.35 0.07 -9.47
C TRP A 34 0.61 -1.19 -9.90
N ARG A 35 1.33 -2.08 -10.58
CA ARG A 35 0.77 -3.31 -11.10
C ARG A 35 1.38 -4.51 -10.43
N ARG A 36 0.57 -5.52 -10.21
CA ARG A 36 0.99 -6.82 -9.70
C ARG A 36 0.81 -7.86 -10.81
N ARG A 37 1.60 -8.91 -10.75
CA ARG A 37 1.51 -10.02 -11.71
C ARG A 37 0.12 -10.65 -11.67
N ASP A 38 -0.43 -10.83 -10.47
CA ASP A 38 -1.78 -11.35 -10.25
C ASP A 38 -2.59 -10.30 -9.48
N GLY A 39 -3.76 -9.95 -9.99
CA GLY A 39 -4.59 -8.91 -9.37
C GLY A 39 -5.03 -9.24 -7.95
N HIS A 40 -5.13 -10.51 -7.59
CA HIS A 40 -5.59 -10.94 -6.28
C HIS A 40 -4.47 -11.50 -5.40
N ALA A 41 -3.22 -11.35 -5.80
CA ALA A 41 -2.07 -11.78 -5.01
C ALA A 41 -1.01 -10.70 -4.95
N LEU A 42 -0.18 -10.74 -3.92
CA LEU A 42 0.96 -9.86 -3.79
C LEU A 42 2.18 -10.72 -3.49
N VAL A 43 3.14 -10.71 -4.39
CA VAL A 43 4.42 -11.38 -4.21
C VAL A 43 5.54 -10.33 -4.08
N LEU A 44 6.70 -10.75 -3.58
CA LEU A 44 7.78 -9.82 -3.29
C LEU A 44 8.23 -9.05 -4.53
N ASP A 45 8.26 -9.71 -5.69
CA ASP A 45 8.65 -9.06 -6.95
C ASP A 45 7.74 -7.89 -7.32
N ASP A 46 6.49 -7.91 -6.89
CA ASP A 46 5.56 -6.80 -7.13
C ASP A 46 5.98 -5.52 -6.40
N LEU A 47 6.86 -5.63 -5.42
CA LEU A 47 7.37 -4.50 -4.64
C LEU A 47 8.79 -4.09 -5.06
N ARG A 48 9.34 -4.67 -6.14
CA ARG A 48 10.74 -4.46 -6.51
C ARG A 48 11.12 -2.99 -6.71
N GLU A 49 10.19 -2.18 -7.21
CA GLU A 49 10.45 -0.76 -7.45
C GLU A 49 10.57 0.05 -6.16
N VAL A 50 9.96 -0.43 -5.09
CA VAL A 50 9.87 0.33 -3.84
C VAL A 50 10.64 -0.30 -2.69
N LEU A 51 11.13 -1.53 -2.87
CA LEU A 51 11.70 -2.34 -1.79
C LEU A 51 12.80 -1.62 -1.02
N GLU A 52 13.70 -0.95 -1.73
CA GLU A 52 14.82 -0.21 -1.12
C GLU A 52 14.39 1.16 -0.56
N ARG A 53 13.16 1.57 -0.83
CA ARG A 53 12.59 2.85 -0.39
C ARG A 53 11.60 2.69 0.75
N LEU A 54 11.36 1.46 1.19
CA LEU A 54 10.39 1.20 2.25
C LEU A 54 10.91 1.73 3.59
N PRO A 55 10.05 2.46 4.32
CA PRO A 55 10.38 2.89 5.69
C PRO A 55 10.19 1.74 6.67
N GLU A 56 10.15 2.06 7.95
CA GLU A 56 9.99 1.02 8.98
C GLU A 56 8.62 0.35 9.00
N ARG A 57 7.59 0.96 8.40
CA ARG A 57 6.24 0.41 8.39
C ARG A 57 5.64 0.44 6.99
N LEU A 58 5.02 -0.66 6.61
CA LEU A 58 4.28 -0.78 5.36
C LEU A 58 2.85 -1.22 5.67
N LEU A 59 1.88 -0.44 5.21
CA LEU A 59 0.48 -0.83 5.21
C LEU A 59 0.15 -1.43 3.84
N ILE A 60 -0.52 -2.56 3.82
CA ILE A 60 -0.98 -3.17 2.58
C ILE A 60 -2.49 -3.11 2.57
N GLY A 61 -3.05 -2.31 1.66
CA GLY A 61 -4.48 -2.22 1.44
C GLY A 61 -4.91 -3.24 0.40
N THR A 62 -5.73 -4.19 0.83
CA THR A 62 -6.04 -5.39 0.06
C THR A 62 -7.27 -5.25 -0.83
N GLY A 63 -7.80 -4.06 -0.99
CA GLY A 63 -8.97 -3.78 -1.80
C GLY A 63 -10.21 -3.50 -0.97
N ALA A 64 -11.27 -3.08 -1.63
CA ALA A 64 -12.54 -2.74 -0.96
C ALA A 64 -13.11 -3.94 -0.21
N GLU A 65 -12.95 -5.14 -0.77
CA GLU A 65 -13.46 -6.39 -0.19
C GLU A 65 -12.33 -7.27 0.36
N GLY A 66 -11.09 -6.77 0.37
CA GLY A 66 -9.96 -7.51 0.91
C GLY A 66 -9.57 -8.74 0.11
N ARG A 67 -9.80 -8.73 -1.19
CA ARG A 67 -9.55 -9.92 -2.02
C ARG A 67 -8.11 -10.12 -2.43
N MET A 68 -7.30 -9.07 -2.42
CA MET A 68 -5.88 -9.23 -2.68
C MET A 68 -5.22 -9.88 -1.47
N ARG A 69 -4.47 -10.95 -1.68
CA ARG A 69 -3.83 -11.70 -0.60
C ARG A 69 -2.31 -11.65 -0.74
N PRO A 70 -1.62 -11.03 0.21
CA PRO A 70 -0.18 -11.12 0.24
C PRO A 70 0.26 -12.56 0.48
N ASP A 71 1.23 -13.02 -0.30
CA ASP A 71 1.84 -14.31 -0.09
C ASP A 71 2.53 -14.33 1.28
N PRO A 72 2.31 -15.35 2.12
CA PRO A 72 2.95 -15.43 3.43
C PRO A 72 4.48 -15.31 3.37
N ALA A 73 5.11 -15.87 2.34
CA ALA A 73 6.56 -15.74 2.16
C ALA A 73 6.97 -14.28 1.91
N THR A 74 6.13 -13.51 1.23
CA THR A 74 6.37 -12.07 1.03
C THR A 74 6.35 -11.31 2.35
N LEU A 75 5.34 -11.58 3.17
CA LEU A 75 5.25 -10.94 4.50
C LEU A 75 6.45 -11.28 5.37
N GLU A 76 6.87 -12.56 5.35
CA GLU A 76 8.01 -13.01 6.10
C GLU A 76 9.31 -12.32 5.65
N ARG A 77 9.49 -12.20 4.33
CA ARG A 77 10.67 -11.52 3.78
C ARG A 77 10.71 -10.04 4.15
N LEU A 78 9.58 -9.36 4.09
CA LEU A 78 9.47 -7.96 4.49
C LEU A 78 9.81 -7.79 5.98
N ARG A 79 9.22 -8.62 6.81
CA ARG A 79 9.48 -8.58 8.26
C ARG A 79 10.94 -8.90 8.58
N GLY A 80 11.54 -9.83 7.83
CA GLY A 80 12.96 -10.15 7.97
C GLY A 80 13.88 -9.00 7.60
N ARG A 81 13.40 -8.04 6.80
CA ARG A 81 14.14 -6.81 6.47
C ARG A 81 13.94 -5.70 7.51
N GLY A 82 13.18 -5.97 8.56
CA GLY A 82 12.88 -4.97 9.59
C GLY A 82 11.66 -4.13 9.32
N VAL A 83 10.86 -4.48 8.32
CA VAL A 83 9.63 -3.74 7.99
C VAL A 83 8.47 -4.29 8.81
N GLN A 84 7.78 -3.41 9.53
CA GLN A 84 6.55 -3.76 10.22
C GLN A 84 5.40 -3.71 9.21
N VAL A 85 4.75 -4.83 8.97
CA VAL A 85 3.72 -4.94 7.93
C VAL A 85 2.36 -5.11 8.58
N GLU A 86 1.39 -4.29 8.14
CA GLU A 86 -0.02 -4.44 8.50
C GLU A 86 -0.82 -4.67 7.23
N VAL A 87 -1.69 -5.67 7.26
CA VAL A 87 -2.52 -6.05 6.12
C VAL A 87 -3.98 -5.76 6.48
N LEU A 88 -4.63 -4.90 5.71
CA LEU A 88 -6.00 -4.45 5.98
C LEU A 88 -6.76 -4.27 4.66
N PRO A 89 -8.10 -4.35 4.69
CA PRO A 89 -8.87 -3.80 3.56
C PRO A 89 -8.49 -2.35 3.33
N THR A 90 -8.58 -1.87 2.09
CA THR A 90 -8.02 -0.57 1.74
C THR A 90 -8.62 0.57 2.56
N ALA A 91 -9.92 0.56 2.85
CA ALA A 91 -10.52 1.58 3.72
C ALA A 91 -9.87 1.60 5.09
N GLY A 92 -9.58 0.43 5.66
CA GLY A 92 -8.88 0.31 6.94
C GLY A 92 -7.44 0.79 6.86
N ALA A 93 -6.75 0.49 5.76
CA ALA A 93 -5.38 0.95 5.56
C ALA A 93 -5.32 2.47 5.47
N VAL A 94 -6.27 3.10 4.79
CA VAL A 94 -6.34 4.55 4.68
C VAL A 94 -6.58 5.19 6.05
N ARG A 95 -7.50 4.64 6.84
CA ARG A 95 -7.74 5.12 8.20
C ARG A 95 -6.50 4.95 9.09
N ARG A 96 -5.85 3.80 8.97
CA ARG A 96 -4.63 3.51 9.75
C ARG A 96 -3.50 4.46 9.40
N TYR A 97 -3.36 4.78 8.11
CA TYR A 97 -2.32 5.71 7.65
C TYR A 97 -2.46 7.08 8.34
N ALA A 98 -3.70 7.54 8.52
CA ALA A 98 -3.96 8.83 9.17
C ALA A 98 -3.54 8.86 10.64
N GLU A 99 -3.39 7.69 11.27
CA GLU A 99 -2.96 7.57 12.67
C GLU A 99 -1.44 7.49 12.82
N LEU A 100 -0.72 7.35 11.72
CA LEU A 100 0.71 7.06 11.74
C LEU A 100 1.51 8.25 11.20
N ASP A 101 2.81 8.24 11.48
CA ASP A 101 3.74 9.23 10.95
C ASP A 101 4.02 8.94 9.47
N PRO A 102 3.61 9.81 8.54
CA PRO A 102 3.84 9.57 7.12
C PRO A 102 5.32 9.55 6.74
N ALA A 103 6.20 10.13 7.55
CA ALA A 103 7.65 10.06 7.31
C ALA A 103 8.22 8.66 7.56
N ARG A 104 7.47 7.81 8.28
CA ARG A 104 7.91 6.46 8.66
C ARG A 104 7.00 5.37 8.12
N THR A 105 6.04 5.73 7.27
CA THR A 105 5.00 4.81 6.83
C THR A 105 4.86 4.85 5.32
N ALA A 106 4.77 3.68 4.71
CA ALA A 106 4.38 3.51 3.31
C ALA A 106 3.05 2.78 3.25
N ALA A 107 2.32 2.95 2.16
CA ALA A 107 1.05 2.28 1.93
C ALA A 107 0.96 1.80 0.49
N ALA A 108 0.88 0.49 0.30
CA ALA A 108 0.64 -0.12 -1.00
C ALA A 108 -0.87 -0.41 -1.09
N LEU A 109 -1.56 0.28 -1.97
CA LEU A 109 -3.01 0.32 -1.98
C LEU A 109 -3.59 -0.27 -3.26
N HIS A 110 -4.39 -1.32 -3.10
CA HIS A 110 -5.24 -1.86 -4.15
C HIS A 110 -6.60 -1.16 -4.01
N LEU A 111 -7.05 -0.49 -5.06
CA LEU A 111 -8.23 0.39 -4.97
C LEU A 111 -9.55 -0.29 -5.27
N THR A 112 -9.53 -1.43 -5.96
CA THR A 112 -10.74 -2.17 -6.32
C THR A 112 -10.96 -3.37 -5.40
N CYS A 113 -11.43 -4.49 -5.91
CA CYS A 113 -11.75 -5.61 -5.04
C CYS A 113 -10.59 -6.13 -4.21
#